data_d90e520e2cdb1d1223cc9519036767d6
#
_entry.id   d90e520e2cdb1d1223cc9519036767d6
#
_cell.length_a   1.000
_cell.length_b   1.000
_cell.length_c   1.000
_cell.angle_alpha   90.00
_cell.angle_beta   90.00
_cell.angle_gamma   90.00
#
_symmetry.space_group_name_H-M   'P 1'
#
loop_
_entity.id
_entity.type
_entity.pdbx_description
1 polymer ?
#
loop_
_entity_poly.entity_id
_entity_poly.type
_entity_poly.pdbx_seq_one_letter_code
_entity_poly.pdbx_strand_id
1 'polypeptide(L)'
;MCLKFTIYIKIILVFYFNICFSQSSNNPKNIKTIILKNSKSVAPYINLEDSIELSFDDLEADEKSYYFQVNHFDYIWNPSKLNKAEFLNGFDDLRIKNYYNSFNTLQPYTNYYLKIPNEELNFKISGNYSLSIHLANGNKVFEKRFSIFKDEIPIQISISKSNSIKNINTDQRIKVVVNCNNCTNIYSNSSKLKLVIIKNNNWLSSIVVNKPKYILSNKLIYEDIFFNGGNEFFHFDNSNIYNTNLRIYRSTLNNLYHNFLTTDKERTKKIYEYNPDINGEFVVALNNNSDSKIENDYARVFFNLKTDAFDSGRIVYLIGRFNDFMIDENYKLSYNQSTKTYDGSFLFKQGFYNYKYAFTHKSNLNQIKYFYGNFWQTENSYRVLLYQKKINDKYYKIIGSSELSSINIKN
;
A
#
# COMPACT_ATOMS: atom_id res chain seq x y z
N MET A 1 58.65 -32.53 14.57
CA MET A 1 57.91 -32.40 13.29
C MET A 1 56.43 -32.24 13.65
N CYS A 2 55.98 -31.01 13.85
CA CYS A 2 54.61 -30.67 14.28
C CYS A 2 53.85 -30.11 13.09
N LEU A 3 52.87 -30.83 12.57
CA LEU A 3 51.97 -30.30 11.53
C LEU A 3 50.94 -29.37 12.19
N LYS A 4 50.94 -28.11 11.79
CA LYS A 4 49.90 -27.15 12.10
C LYS A 4 48.78 -27.33 11.09
N PHE A 5 47.59 -27.79 11.53
CA PHE A 5 46.37 -27.76 10.78
C PHE A 5 45.75 -26.34 10.89
N THR A 6 45.73 -25.60 9.79
CA THR A 6 45.05 -24.33 9.71
C THR A 6 43.65 -24.56 9.18
N ILE A 7 42.62 -24.39 10.05
CA ILE A 7 41.22 -24.48 9.69
C ILE A 7 40.82 -23.13 9.08
N TYR A 8 40.51 -23.11 7.78
CA TYR A 8 39.90 -21.98 7.12
C TYR A 8 38.38 -22.01 7.33
N ILE A 9 37.86 -21.18 8.22
CA ILE A 9 36.42 -20.94 8.35
C ILE A 9 36.03 -19.97 7.22
N LYS A 10 35.36 -20.49 6.19
CA LYS A 10 34.67 -19.68 5.19
C LYS A 10 33.40 -19.09 5.79
N ILE A 11 33.48 -17.84 6.23
CA ILE A 11 32.28 -17.06 6.57
C ILE A 11 31.56 -16.72 5.27
N ILE A 12 30.45 -17.39 5.00
CA ILE A 12 29.52 -17.03 3.92
C ILE A 12 28.70 -15.83 4.42
N LEU A 13 29.15 -14.62 4.05
CA LEU A 13 28.36 -13.41 4.21
C LEU A 13 27.17 -13.46 3.23
N VAL A 14 26.00 -13.78 3.74
CA VAL A 14 24.75 -13.65 2.98
C VAL A 14 24.40 -12.16 2.93
N PHE A 15 24.77 -11.51 1.84
CA PHE A 15 24.32 -10.15 1.55
C PHE A 15 22.82 -10.17 1.21
N TYR A 16 21.99 -9.71 2.14
CA TYR A 16 20.63 -9.31 1.83
C TYR A 16 20.69 -8.01 1.04
N PHE A 17 20.66 -8.10 -0.28
CA PHE A 17 20.41 -6.94 -1.14
C PHE A 17 18.92 -6.59 -1.00
N ASN A 18 18.58 -5.71 -0.06
CA ASN A 18 17.34 -4.96 -0.14
C ASN A 18 17.51 -3.93 -1.27
N ILE A 19 17.09 -4.29 -2.47
CA ILE A 19 16.92 -3.32 -3.56
C ILE A 19 15.66 -2.52 -3.22
N CYS A 20 15.83 -1.50 -2.38
CA CYS A 20 14.84 -0.43 -2.25
C CYS A 20 14.84 0.36 -3.56
N PHE A 21 13.97 -0.03 -4.49
CA PHE A 21 13.57 0.89 -5.55
C PHE A 21 12.80 2.02 -4.87
N SER A 22 13.43 3.17 -4.72
CA SER A 22 12.74 4.43 -4.48
C SER A 22 11.91 4.73 -5.73
N GLN A 23 10.69 4.17 -5.79
CA GLN A 23 9.70 4.58 -6.78
C GLN A 23 9.10 5.88 -6.27
N SER A 24 9.54 7.01 -6.82
CA SER A 24 8.79 8.25 -6.69
C SER A 24 7.51 8.11 -7.53
N SER A 25 6.35 8.34 -6.93
CA SER A 25 5.13 8.49 -7.71
C SER A 25 5.16 9.87 -8.38
N ASN A 26 5.28 9.92 -9.69
CA ASN A 26 5.18 11.15 -10.46
C ASN A 26 3.77 11.28 -11.05
N ASN A 27 2.74 11.11 -10.23
CA ASN A 27 1.37 11.35 -10.69
C ASN A 27 1.20 12.84 -11.05
N PRO A 28 0.56 13.16 -12.17
CA PRO A 28 0.24 14.55 -12.52
C PRO A 28 -0.53 15.25 -11.38
N LYS A 29 -0.27 16.54 -11.17
CA LYS A 29 -0.86 17.30 -10.06
C LYS A 29 -2.39 17.40 -10.12
N ASN A 30 -2.94 17.37 -11.34
CA ASN A 30 -4.38 17.41 -11.60
C ASN A 30 -5.08 16.07 -11.36
N ILE A 31 -4.36 14.94 -11.33
CA ILE A 31 -4.95 13.63 -11.08
C ILE A 31 -4.97 13.37 -9.57
N LYS A 32 -6.17 13.16 -9.03
CA LYS A 32 -6.41 13.00 -7.59
C LYS A 32 -7.33 11.82 -7.31
N THR A 33 -7.40 11.45 -6.04
CA THR A 33 -8.36 10.45 -5.52
C THR A 33 -8.35 9.16 -6.32
N ILE A 34 -7.15 8.64 -6.63
CA ILE A 34 -7.00 7.40 -7.37
C ILE A 34 -7.31 6.23 -6.42
N ILE A 35 -8.43 5.57 -6.63
CA ILE A 35 -8.91 4.44 -5.83
C ILE A 35 -8.94 3.19 -6.70
N LEU A 36 -8.14 2.18 -6.35
CA LEU A 36 -8.22 0.84 -6.93
C LEU A 36 -8.60 -0.13 -5.82
N LYS A 37 -9.78 -0.74 -5.92
CA LYS A 37 -10.37 -1.59 -4.89
C LYS A 37 -11.08 -2.79 -5.50
N ASN A 38 -11.35 -3.82 -4.71
CA ASN A 38 -12.31 -4.82 -5.10
C ASN A 38 -13.75 -4.35 -4.75
N SER A 39 -14.76 -5.02 -5.29
CA SER A 39 -16.16 -4.68 -5.04
C SER A 39 -16.59 -4.87 -3.57
N LYS A 40 -15.84 -5.61 -2.75
CA LYS A 40 -16.18 -6.00 -1.38
C LYS A 40 -15.33 -5.33 -0.30
N SER A 41 -14.15 -4.78 -0.67
CA SER A 41 -13.22 -4.14 0.27
C SER A 41 -12.38 -3.06 -0.41
N VAL A 42 -11.78 -2.18 0.39
CA VAL A 42 -10.86 -1.13 -0.12
C VAL A 42 -9.52 -1.67 -0.63
N ALA A 43 -9.19 -2.93 -0.33
CA ALA A 43 -7.92 -3.53 -0.71
C ALA A 43 -7.90 -4.00 -2.18
N PRO A 44 -6.78 -3.83 -2.90
CA PRO A 44 -6.67 -4.22 -4.31
C PRO A 44 -6.28 -5.70 -4.47
N TYR A 45 -7.02 -6.58 -3.81
CA TYR A 45 -6.85 -8.04 -3.89
C TYR A 45 -8.20 -8.66 -4.23
N ILE A 46 -8.28 -9.40 -5.33
CA ILE A 46 -9.52 -10.01 -5.82
C ILE A 46 -9.36 -11.51 -6.02
N ASN A 47 -10.43 -12.27 -5.80
CA ASN A 47 -10.52 -13.62 -6.34
C ASN A 47 -10.67 -13.53 -7.86
N LEU A 48 -10.26 -14.55 -8.59
CA LEU A 48 -10.32 -14.59 -10.06
C LEU A 48 -11.74 -14.38 -10.61
N GLU A 49 -12.77 -14.67 -9.82
CA GLU A 49 -14.18 -14.52 -10.16
C GLU A 49 -14.77 -13.14 -9.76
N ASP A 50 -14.02 -12.37 -8.98
CA ASP A 50 -14.45 -11.04 -8.51
C ASP A 50 -14.02 -9.94 -9.52
N SER A 51 -14.45 -8.70 -9.24
CA SER A 51 -14.09 -7.54 -10.05
C SER A 51 -13.18 -6.56 -9.31
N ILE A 52 -12.29 -5.92 -10.06
CA ILE A 52 -11.51 -4.76 -9.63
C ILE A 52 -12.15 -3.48 -10.18
N GLU A 53 -12.21 -2.46 -9.37
CA GLU A 53 -12.79 -1.15 -9.71
C GLU A 53 -11.74 -0.07 -9.53
N LEU A 54 -11.52 0.71 -10.59
CA LEU A 54 -10.70 1.91 -10.58
C LEU A 54 -11.62 3.13 -10.66
N SER A 55 -11.34 4.12 -9.81
CA SER A 55 -11.90 5.46 -9.93
C SER A 55 -10.79 6.50 -9.71
N PHE A 56 -10.83 7.60 -10.45
CA PHE A 56 -9.92 8.74 -10.26
C PHE A 56 -10.57 10.03 -10.75
N ASP A 57 -10.10 11.15 -10.22
CA ASP A 57 -10.57 12.49 -10.59
C ASP A 57 -9.50 13.26 -11.37
N ASP A 58 -9.90 13.89 -12.47
CA ASP A 58 -9.12 14.91 -13.19
C ASP A 58 -9.64 16.30 -12.83
N LEU A 59 -8.82 17.08 -12.13
CA LEU A 59 -9.18 18.44 -11.66
C LEU A 59 -9.18 19.51 -12.74
N GLU A 60 -8.78 19.18 -13.97
CA GLU A 60 -8.94 20.10 -15.10
C GLU A 60 -10.40 20.16 -15.59
N ALA A 61 -11.23 19.20 -15.15
CA ALA A 61 -12.67 19.15 -15.40
C ALA A 61 -13.04 19.20 -16.90
N ASP A 62 -12.16 18.67 -17.73
CA ASP A 62 -12.38 18.47 -19.16
C ASP A 62 -12.51 16.95 -19.44
N GLU A 63 -13.26 16.62 -20.50
CA GLU A 63 -13.56 15.22 -20.82
C GLU A 63 -12.44 14.60 -21.68
N LYS A 64 -11.28 14.35 -21.05
CA LYS A 64 -10.15 13.73 -21.73
C LYS A 64 -10.39 12.26 -22.08
N SER A 65 -9.77 11.82 -23.16
CA SER A 65 -9.74 10.42 -23.51
C SER A 65 -8.59 9.72 -22.77
N TYR A 66 -8.95 8.93 -21.74
CA TYR A 66 -8.02 8.05 -21.05
C TYR A 66 -8.16 6.62 -21.53
N TYR A 67 -7.02 5.94 -21.69
CA TYR A 67 -6.89 4.54 -22.10
C TYR A 67 -6.26 3.74 -20.99
N PHE A 68 -6.58 2.46 -20.89
CA PHE A 68 -6.02 1.60 -19.86
C PHE A 68 -5.28 0.40 -20.48
N GLN A 69 -4.21 -0.01 -19.80
CA GLN A 69 -3.46 -1.22 -20.13
C GLN A 69 -3.25 -2.06 -18.89
N VAL A 70 -3.27 -3.39 -19.08
CA VAL A 70 -3.08 -4.37 -18.01
C VAL A 70 -1.80 -5.15 -18.27
N ASN A 71 -0.92 -5.25 -17.28
CA ASN A 71 0.31 -6.05 -17.37
C ASN A 71 0.38 -7.06 -16.23
N HIS A 72 1.01 -8.20 -16.48
CA HIS A 72 1.17 -9.29 -15.53
C HIS A 72 2.61 -9.38 -15.00
N PHE A 73 2.78 -9.69 -13.69
CA PHE A 73 4.05 -9.69 -12.98
C PHE A 73 4.23 -10.94 -12.13
N ASP A 74 5.47 -11.21 -11.72
CA ASP A 74 5.79 -12.22 -10.73
C ASP A 74 5.61 -11.69 -9.28
N TYR A 75 5.95 -12.53 -8.28
CA TYR A 75 5.79 -12.24 -6.85
C TYR A 75 6.63 -11.07 -6.32
N ILE A 76 7.63 -10.59 -7.06
CA ILE A 76 8.46 -9.41 -6.73
C ILE A 76 8.32 -8.29 -7.75
N TRP A 77 7.25 -8.31 -8.53
CA TRP A 77 6.91 -7.29 -9.52
C TRP A 77 7.86 -7.20 -10.73
N ASN A 78 8.56 -8.26 -11.10
CA ASN A 78 9.20 -8.35 -12.40
C ASN A 78 8.14 -8.66 -13.47
N PRO A 79 8.18 -8.00 -14.63
CA PRO A 79 7.27 -8.33 -15.73
C PRO A 79 7.33 -9.81 -16.11
N SER A 80 6.18 -10.44 -16.29
CA SER A 80 6.13 -11.82 -16.74
C SER A 80 6.49 -11.94 -18.22
N LYS A 81 6.87 -13.13 -18.64
CA LYS A 81 7.16 -13.44 -20.05
C LYS A 81 5.91 -13.90 -20.83
N LEU A 82 4.72 -13.68 -20.26
CA LEU A 82 3.46 -14.06 -20.88
C LEU A 82 3.04 -13.02 -21.92
N ASN A 83 2.48 -13.49 -23.04
CA ASN A 83 1.78 -12.64 -23.97
C ASN A 83 0.40 -12.26 -23.41
N LYS A 84 -0.17 -11.14 -23.84
CA LYS A 84 -1.47 -10.64 -23.37
C LYS A 84 -2.57 -11.71 -23.43
N ALA A 85 -2.68 -12.43 -24.52
CA ALA A 85 -3.67 -13.50 -24.72
C ALA A 85 -3.51 -14.70 -23.75
N GLU A 86 -2.37 -14.86 -23.08
CA GLU A 86 -2.17 -15.93 -22.09
C GLU A 86 -2.80 -15.60 -20.73
N PHE A 87 -2.96 -14.30 -20.39
CA PHE A 87 -3.50 -13.88 -19.10
C PHE A 87 -4.78 -13.04 -19.19
N LEU A 88 -5.12 -12.51 -20.36
CA LEU A 88 -6.36 -11.78 -20.63
C LEU A 88 -7.22 -12.52 -21.66
N ASN A 89 -8.53 -12.36 -21.52
CA ASN A 89 -9.52 -12.69 -22.54
C ASN A 89 -10.17 -11.38 -22.99
N GLY A 90 -9.98 -11.01 -24.27
CA GLY A 90 -10.35 -9.71 -24.82
C GLY A 90 -9.13 -8.82 -25.06
N PHE A 91 -9.37 -7.54 -25.18
CA PHE A 91 -8.35 -6.54 -25.51
C PHE A 91 -8.18 -5.53 -24.36
N ASP A 92 -6.98 -5.09 -24.12
CA ASP A 92 -6.65 -3.88 -23.37
C ASP A 92 -6.21 -2.77 -24.32
N ASP A 93 -5.79 -1.62 -23.81
CA ASP A 93 -5.58 -0.37 -24.58
C ASP A 93 -6.89 0.23 -25.11
N LEU A 94 -7.93 0.08 -24.31
CA LEU A 94 -9.26 0.58 -24.60
C LEU A 94 -9.51 1.89 -23.85
N ARG A 95 -10.35 2.75 -24.45
CA ARG A 95 -10.77 4.01 -23.84
C ARG A 95 -11.69 3.73 -22.65
N ILE A 96 -11.47 4.47 -21.54
CA ILE A 96 -12.41 4.51 -20.42
C ILE A 96 -13.65 5.28 -20.84
N LYS A 97 -14.80 4.59 -20.91
CA LYS A 97 -16.07 5.14 -21.41
C LYS A 97 -16.90 5.80 -20.33
N ASN A 98 -16.76 5.35 -19.07
CA ASN A 98 -17.58 5.85 -17.96
C ASN A 98 -16.86 6.99 -17.28
N TYR A 99 -17.40 8.18 -17.38
CA TYR A 99 -16.96 9.38 -16.68
C TYR A 99 -18.16 10.26 -16.33
N TYR A 100 -17.99 11.06 -15.29
CA TYR A 100 -19.03 11.92 -14.76
C TYR A 100 -18.41 13.25 -14.34
N ASN A 101 -19.03 14.36 -14.74
CA ASN A 101 -18.60 15.68 -14.31
C ASN A 101 -19.11 15.96 -12.91
N SER A 102 -18.30 16.63 -12.10
CA SER A 102 -18.69 17.02 -10.75
C SER A 102 -19.90 17.96 -10.78
N PHE A 103 -20.73 17.86 -9.76
CA PHE A 103 -21.94 18.68 -9.62
C PHE A 103 -21.91 19.42 -8.29
N ASN A 104 -22.19 20.72 -8.33
CA ASN A 104 -22.29 21.59 -7.14
C ASN A 104 -21.01 21.59 -6.28
N THR A 105 -19.82 21.57 -6.92
CA THR A 105 -18.52 21.61 -6.26
C THR A 105 -17.78 22.92 -6.55
N LEU A 106 -17.01 23.41 -5.57
CA LEU A 106 -16.15 24.59 -5.75
C LEU A 106 -14.92 24.27 -6.60
N GLN A 107 -14.36 23.03 -6.45
CA GLN A 107 -13.33 22.51 -7.33
C GLN A 107 -13.98 21.60 -8.35
N PRO A 108 -14.17 22.05 -9.60
CA PRO A 108 -14.66 21.16 -10.66
C PRO A 108 -13.68 20.02 -10.91
N TYR A 109 -14.22 18.87 -11.29
CA TYR A 109 -13.44 17.69 -11.72
C TYR A 109 -14.28 16.79 -12.61
N THR A 110 -13.60 15.96 -13.41
CA THR A 110 -14.21 14.82 -14.10
C THR A 110 -13.78 13.54 -13.40
N ASN A 111 -14.75 12.77 -12.90
CA ASN A 111 -14.50 11.45 -12.31
C ASN A 111 -14.56 10.38 -13.39
N TYR A 112 -13.51 9.58 -13.51
CA TYR A 112 -13.43 8.42 -14.41
C TYR A 112 -13.59 7.13 -13.63
N TYR A 113 -14.32 6.18 -14.21
CA TYR A 113 -14.62 4.89 -13.58
C TYR A 113 -14.40 3.73 -14.55
N LEU A 114 -13.69 2.69 -14.09
CA LEU A 114 -13.43 1.47 -14.83
C LEU A 114 -13.65 0.25 -13.93
N LYS A 115 -14.40 -0.71 -14.40
CA LYS A 115 -14.58 -2.02 -13.76
C LYS A 115 -14.09 -3.13 -14.68
N ILE A 116 -13.30 -4.07 -14.12
CA ILE A 116 -12.81 -5.26 -14.82
C ILE A 116 -13.11 -6.48 -13.93
N PRO A 117 -13.71 -7.57 -14.44
CA PRO A 117 -14.10 -7.81 -15.82
C PRO A 117 -15.26 -6.94 -16.30
N ASN A 118 -15.31 -6.74 -17.62
CA ASN A 118 -16.39 -6.12 -18.37
C ASN A 118 -16.61 -6.89 -19.69
N GLU A 119 -17.44 -6.37 -20.58
CA GLU A 119 -17.76 -7.02 -21.86
C GLU A 119 -16.54 -7.18 -22.78
N GLU A 120 -15.53 -6.29 -22.64
CA GLU A 120 -14.38 -6.21 -23.54
C GLU A 120 -13.13 -6.93 -22.99
N LEU A 121 -13.06 -7.13 -21.66
CA LEU A 121 -11.87 -7.68 -21.00
C LEU A 121 -12.20 -8.52 -19.76
N ASN A 122 -11.56 -9.68 -19.65
CA ASN A 122 -11.63 -10.57 -18.49
C ASN A 122 -10.24 -11.17 -18.16
N PHE A 123 -9.99 -11.52 -16.89
CA PHE A 123 -8.76 -12.19 -16.45
C PHE A 123 -8.87 -13.69 -16.60
N LYS A 124 -7.80 -14.35 -17.06
CA LYS A 124 -7.73 -15.81 -17.24
C LYS A 124 -7.01 -16.52 -16.10
N ILE A 125 -6.08 -15.84 -15.45
CA ILE A 125 -5.14 -16.48 -14.50
C ILE A 125 -4.95 -15.64 -13.25
N SER A 126 -4.53 -16.28 -12.16
CA SER A 126 -4.09 -15.61 -10.94
C SER A 126 -2.66 -15.10 -11.06
N GLY A 127 -2.30 -14.03 -10.33
CA GLY A 127 -0.98 -13.42 -10.33
C GLY A 127 -1.01 -11.97 -9.88
N ASN A 128 0.11 -11.29 -10.01
CA ASN A 128 0.20 -9.85 -9.80
C ASN A 128 -0.05 -9.12 -11.12
N TYR A 129 -0.77 -8.02 -11.02
CA TYR A 129 -1.16 -7.21 -12.16
C TYR A 129 -0.92 -5.73 -11.91
N SER A 130 -0.62 -4.97 -12.94
CA SER A 130 -0.75 -3.52 -12.91
C SER A 130 -1.82 -3.06 -13.89
N LEU A 131 -2.52 -2.02 -13.50
CA LEU A 131 -3.44 -1.26 -14.34
C LEU A 131 -2.84 0.12 -14.53
N SER A 132 -2.39 0.42 -15.76
CA SER A 132 -1.81 1.71 -16.14
C SER A 132 -2.77 2.52 -16.99
N ILE A 133 -2.86 3.81 -16.70
CA ILE A 133 -3.71 4.76 -17.40
C ILE A 133 -2.84 5.66 -18.27
N HIS A 134 -3.28 5.87 -19.51
CA HIS A 134 -2.56 6.60 -20.54
C HIS A 134 -3.46 7.63 -21.21
N LEU A 135 -2.87 8.71 -21.70
CA LEU A 135 -3.51 9.64 -22.63
C LEU A 135 -3.52 9.06 -24.04
N ALA A 136 -4.32 9.64 -24.94
CA ALA A 136 -4.41 9.23 -26.36
C ALA A 136 -3.07 9.28 -27.11
N ASN A 137 -2.12 10.10 -26.66
CA ASN A 137 -0.76 10.17 -27.21
C ASN A 137 0.19 9.08 -26.68
N GLY A 138 -0.30 8.14 -25.86
CA GLY A 138 0.47 7.06 -25.24
C GLY A 138 1.23 7.45 -23.96
N ASN A 139 1.20 8.71 -23.53
CA ASN A 139 1.86 9.12 -22.29
C ASN A 139 1.18 8.49 -21.08
N LYS A 140 1.96 7.76 -20.27
CA LYS A 140 1.46 7.18 -19.01
C LYS A 140 1.15 8.28 -17.99
N VAL A 141 -0.05 8.22 -17.45
CA VAL A 141 -0.56 9.15 -16.42
C VAL A 141 -0.27 8.63 -15.03
N PHE A 142 -0.69 7.40 -14.74
CA PHE A 142 -0.37 6.69 -13.48
C PHE A 142 -0.48 5.18 -13.68
N GLU A 143 -0.07 4.45 -12.64
CA GLU A 143 -0.16 2.99 -12.59
C GLU A 143 -0.53 2.54 -11.18
N LYS A 144 -1.43 1.57 -11.07
CA LYS A 144 -1.84 0.93 -9.81
C LYS A 144 -1.63 -0.57 -9.86
N ARG A 145 -1.18 -1.12 -8.74
CA ARG A 145 -0.89 -2.55 -8.57
C ARG A 145 -2.02 -3.26 -7.84
N PHE A 146 -2.36 -4.47 -8.28
CA PHE A 146 -3.33 -5.35 -7.63
C PHE A 146 -2.93 -6.81 -7.81
N SER A 147 -3.58 -7.70 -7.05
CA SER A 147 -3.31 -9.13 -7.16
C SER A 147 -4.60 -9.90 -7.33
N ILE A 148 -4.56 -10.90 -8.22
CA ILE A 148 -5.65 -11.85 -8.45
C ILE A 148 -5.22 -13.19 -7.89
N PHE A 149 -5.98 -13.74 -6.96
CA PHE A 149 -5.71 -15.04 -6.36
C PHE A 149 -6.83 -16.05 -6.69
N LYS A 150 -6.50 -17.32 -6.50
CA LYS A 150 -7.46 -18.41 -6.52
C LYS A 150 -7.28 -19.20 -5.23
N ASP A 151 -8.34 -19.29 -4.42
CA ASP A 151 -8.27 -19.95 -3.12
C ASP A 151 -8.32 -21.47 -3.26
N GLU A 152 -7.21 -22.05 -3.73
CA GLU A 152 -7.03 -23.50 -3.86
C GLU A 152 -6.52 -24.14 -2.55
N ILE A 153 -5.87 -23.36 -1.67
CA ILE A 153 -5.19 -23.85 -0.48
C ILE A 153 -5.51 -22.97 0.73
N PRO A 154 -6.07 -23.54 1.81
CA PRO A 154 -6.34 -22.81 3.04
C PRO A 154 -5.06 -22.38 3.75
N ILE A 155 -5.03 -21.09 4.17
CA ILE A 155 -3.91 -20.47 4.88
C ILE A 155 -4.41 -19.92 6.22
N GLN A 156 -3.71 -20.27 7.30
CA GLN A 156 -3.95 -19.74 8.64
C GLN A 156 -2.79 -18.83 9.05
N ILE A 157 -3.11 -17.68 9.61
CA ILE A 157 -2.15 -16.69 10.10
C ILE A 157 -2.28 -16.62 11.63
N SER A 158 -1.16 -16.50 12.32
CA SER A 158 -1.12 -16.18 13.74
C SER A 158 -0.14 -15.02 13.95
N ILE A 159 -0.54 -14.04 14.75
CA ILE A 159 0.26 -12.87 15.07
C ILE A 159 0.51 -12.88 16.58
N SER A 160 1.74 -12.65 16.98
CA SER A 160 2.14 -12.57 18.38
C SER A 160 3.25 -11.54 18.58
N LYS A 161 3.50 -11.18 19.83
CA LYS A 161 4.67 -10.41 20.21
C LYS A 161 5.95 -11.15 19.81
N SER A 162 7.01 -10.42 19.44
CA SER A 162 8.32 -11.01 19.17
C SER A 162 8.85 -11.75 20.42
N ASN A 163 9.47 -12.90 20.20
CA ASN A 163 10.17 -13.66 21.24
C ASN A 163 11.67 -13.32 21.31
N SER A 164 12.17 -12.44 20.45
CA SER A 164 13.54 -11.95 20.49
C SER A 164 13.69 -10.87 21.54
N ILE A 165 14.57 -11.05 22.53
CA ILE A 165 14.84 -10.10 23.62
C ILE A 165 15.13 -8.71 23.05
N LYS A 166 15.86 -8.59 21.95
CA LYS A 166 16.21 -7.32 21.32
C LYS A 166 14.97 -6.56 20.79
N ASN A 167 14.00 -7.28 20.27
CA ASN A 167 12.87 -6.69 19.53
C ASN A 167 11.52 -6.99 20.18
N ILE A 168 11.51 -7.47 21.41
CA ILE A 168 10.30 -7.90 22.11
C ILE A 168 9.26 -6.78 22.25
N ASN A 169 9.69 -5.53 22.38
CA ASN A 169 8.80 -4.39 22.54
C ASN A 169 8.46 -3.66 21.24
N THR A 170 9.10 -4.04 20.11
CA THR A 170 8.97 -3.33 18.85
C THR A 170 8.35 -4.13 17.74
N ASP A 171 8.56 -5.47 17.75
CA ASP A 171 8.23 -6.29 16.59
C ASP A 171 7.05 -7.23 16.85
N GLN A 172 6.28 -7.46 15.80
CA GLN A 172 5.24 -8.47 15.69
C GLN A 172 5.81 -9.69 14.96
N ARG A 173 5.58 -10.88 15.52
CA ARG A 173 5.98 -12.17 14.95
C ARG A 173 4.80 -12.79 14.23
N ILE A 174 4.99 -13.13 12.97
CA ILE A 174 4.00 -13.77 12.12
C ILE A 174 4.35 -15.24 11.96
N LYS A 175 3.34 -16.09 12.14
CA LYS A 175 3.37 -17.51 11.82
C LYS A 175 2.28 -17.79 10.80
N VAL A 176 2.64 -18.51 9.74
CA VAL A 176 1.72 -18.92 8.68
C VAL A 176 1.72 -20.44 8.57
N VAL A 177 0.53 -21.03 8.56
CA VAL A 177 0.32 -22.46 8.35
C VAL A 177 -0.49 -22.62 7.06
N VAL A 178 0.11 -23.26 6.09
CA VAL A 178 -0.54 -23.67 4.84
C VAL A 178 -1.00 -25.11 4.99
N ASN A 179 -2.31 -25.34 4.90
CA ASN A 179 -2.90 -26.68 5.04
C ASN A 179 -3.13 -27.29 3.65
N CYS A 180 -2.62 -28.47 3.41
CA CYS A 180 -2.74 -29.14 2.12
C CYS A 180 -2.85 -30.66 2.30
N ASN A 181 -3.62 -31.33 1.44
CA ASN A 181 -3.82 -32.79 1.52
C ASN A 181 -2.52 -33.59 1.31
N ASN A 182 -1.59 -33.06 0.51
CA ASN A 182 -0.26 -33.63 0.30
C ASN A 182 0.77 -32.51 0.09
N CYS A 183 1.25 -31.98 1.20
CA CYS A 183 2.18 -30.86 1.18
C CYS A 183 3.57 -31.23 0.65
N THR A 184 3.98 -32.45 0.77
CA THR A 184 5.27 -32.95 0.24
C THR A 184 5.28 -32.89 -1.30
N ASN A 185 4.14 -33.14 -1.95
CA ASN A 185 4.03 -33.03 -3.41
C ASN A 185 3.95 -31.56 -3.84
N ILE A 186 3.29 -30.69 -3.06
CA ILE A 186 3.20 -29.27 -3.35
C ILE A 186 4.58 -28.62 -3.19
N TYR A 187 5.33 -29.03 -2.16
CA TYR A 187 6.69 -28.59 -1.88
C TYR A 187 7.69 -29.66 -2.36
N SER A 188 7.72 -29.93 -3.65
CA SER A 188 8.66 -30.85 -4.27
C SER A 188 9.68 -30.10 -5.13
N ASN A 189 10.70 -30.80 -5.62
CA ASN A 189 11.69 -30.24 -6.55
C ASN A 189 11.03 -29.76 -7.87
N SER A 190 9.84 -30.26 -8.19
CA SER A 190 9.06 -29.90 -9.39
C SER A 190 8.19 -28.64 -9.18
N SER A 191 8.17 -28.06 -7.98
CA SER A 191 7.33 -26.90 -7.66
C SER A 191 8.08 -25.88 -6.80
N LYS A 192 8.08 -24.62 -7.23
CA LYS A 192 8.67 -23.50 -6.48
C LYS A 192 7.56 -22.75 -5.75
N LEU A 193 7.62 -22.73 -4.42
CA LEU A 193 6.71 -21.94 -3.59
C LEU A 193 7.39 -20.65 -3.13
N LYS A 194 6.61 -19.57 -3.05
CA LYS A 194 6.98 -18.29 -2.45
C LYS A 194 5.83 -17.82 -1.58
N LEU A 195 6.12 -17.50 -0.34
CA LEU A 195 5.15 -16.89 0.56
C LEU A 195 5.47 -15.39 0.64
N VAL A 196 4.51 -14.54 0.31
CA VAL A 196 4.65 -13.08 0.42
C VAL A 196 3.71 -12.60 1.51
N ILE A 197 4.24 -11.85 2.47
CA ILE A 197 3.46 -11.25 3.56
C ILE A 197 3.55 -9.73 3.42
N ILE A 198 2.41 -9.06 3.43
CA ILE A 198 2.27 -7.63 3.20
C ILE A 198 1.59 -7.01 4.42
N LYS A 199 2.21 -5.99 5.02
CA LYS A 199 1.64 -5.23 6.13
C LYS A 199 0.87 -4.01 5.61
N ASN A 200 -0.38 -3.82 6.10
CA ASN A 200 -1.22 -2.64 5.82
C ASN A 200 -1.38 -2.36 4.32
N ASN A 201 -1.55 -3.40 3.50
CA ASN A 201 -1.64 -3.33 2.05
C ASN A 201 -0.49 -2.56 1.36
N ASN A 202 0.62 -2.35 2.06
CA ASN A 202 1.79 -1.63 1.57
C ASN A 202 2.85 -2.60 1.04
N TRP A 203 2.96 -2.72 -0.27
CA TRP A 203 3.95 -3.59 -0.92
C TRP A 203 5.40 -3.22 -0.61
N LEU A 204 5.69 -1.97 -0.23
CA LEU A 204 7.04 -1.55 0.20
C LEU A 204 7.46 -2.21 1.52
N SER A 205 6.50 -2.69 2.31
CA SER A 205 6.73 -3.41 3.56
C SER A 205 6.69 -4.93 3.40
N SER A 206 6.59 -5.46 2.18
CA SER A 206 6.43 -6.90 1.97
C SER A 206 7.69 -7.70 2.31
N ILE A 207 7.49 -8.90 2.86
CA ILE A 207 8.54 -9.89 3.11
C ILE A 207 8.26 -11.12 2.26
N VAL A 208 9.28 -11.58 1.53
CA VAL A 208 9.23 -12.82 0.76
C VAL A 208 9.93 -13.95 1.53
N VAL A 209 9.21 -15.01 1.81
CA VAL A 209 9.73 -16.20 2.46
C VAL A 209 9.83 -17.35 1.44
N ASN A 210 11.04 -17.79 1.18
CA ASN A 210 11.32 -18.75 0.11
C ASN A 210 11.06 -20.19 0.49
N LYS A 211 11.17 -20.55 1.78
CA LYS A 211 11.06 -21.93 2.27
C LYS A 211 10.29 -21.97 3.58
N PRO A 212 9.42 -22.97 3.78
CA PRO A 212 8.84 -23.24 5.10
C PRO A 212 9.93 -23.68 6.07
N LYS A 213 9.71 -23.41 7.36
CA LYS A 213 10.58 -23.89 8.43
C LYS A 213 10.36 -25.39 8.69
N TYR A 214 9.11 -25.85 8.60
CA TYR A 214 8.75 -27.25 8.74
C TYR A 214 7.84 -27.70 7.60
N ILE A 215 8.10 -28.90 7.11
CA ILE A 215 7.34 -29.57 6.06
C ILE A 215 6.79 -30.87 6.65
N LEU A 216 5.47 -30.93 6.79
CA LEU A 216 4.72 -32.08 7.25
C LEU A 216 3.85 -32.62 6.09
N SER A 217 3.33 -33.84 6.22
CA SER A 217 2.50 -34.45 5.18
C SER A 217 1.28 -33.56 4.81
N ASN A 218 0.67 -32.90 5.80
CA ASN A 218 -0.54 -32.11 5.65
C ASN A 218 -0.36 -30.60 5.94
N LYS A 219 0.85 -30.13 6.23
CA LYS A 219 1.10 -28.71 6.59
C LYS A 219 2.48 -28.25 6.15
N LEU A 220 2.55 -27.00 5.66
CA LEU A 220 3.78 -26.22 5.58
C LEU A 220 3.73 -25.13 6.62
N ILE A 221 4.75 -25.01 7.46
CA ILE A 221 4.80 -24.05 8.55
C ILE A 221 5.92 -23.05 8.27
N TYR A 222 5.53 -21.79 8.17
CA TYR A 222 6.42 -20.62 8.07
C TYR A 222 6.33 -19.87 9.39
N GLU A 223 7.42 -19.68 10.08
CA GLU A 223 7.46 -18.95 11.34
C GLU A 223 8.78 -18.18 11.50
N ASP A 224 8.88 -17.41 12.58
CA ASP A 224 10.01 -16.49 12.83
C ASP A 224 10.12 -15.41 11.75
N ILE A 225 8.97 -14.89 11.32
CA ILE A 225 8.85 -13.78 10.39
C ILE A 225 8.49 -12.55 11.22
N PHE A 226 9.34 -11.54 11.19
CA PHE A 226 9.21 -10.37 12.05
C PHE A 226 8.96 -9.12 11.24
N PHE A 227 7.98 -8.34 11.70
CA PHE A 227 7.70 -7.01 11.20
C PHE A 227 7.81 -6.00 12.34
N ASN A 228 8.44 -4.86 12.08
CA ASN A 228 8.33 -3.72 13.00
C ASN A 228 6.85 -3.37 13.19
N GLY A 229 6.38 -3.26 14.44
CA GLY A 229 5.00 -2.88 14.72
C GLY A 229 4.67 -1.51 14.16
N GLY A 230 5.60 -0.58 14.23
CA GLY A 230 5.36 0.81 13.84
C GLY A 230 4.57 1.56 14.92
N ASN A 231 3.73 2.49 14.50
CA ASN A 231 2.82 3.23 15.38
C ASN A 231 1.51 3.47 14.62
N GLU A 232 0.43 3.83 15.34
CA GLU A 232 -0.84 4.21 14.76
C GLU A 232 -0.69 5.39 13.80
N PHE A 233 -1.55 5.48 12.80
CA PHE A 233 -1.55 6.61 11.86
C PHE A 233 -2.16 7.85 12.53
N PHE A 234 -1.76 9.03 12.10
CA PHE A 234 -2.55 10.22 12.28
C PHE A 234 -3.76 10.14 11.35
N HIS A 235 -4.83 10.86 11.69
CA HIS A 235 -6.00 10.92 10.83
C HIS A 235 -6.61 12.32 10.83
N PHE A 236 -7.39 12.61 9.82
CA PHE A 236 -8.36 13.71 9.81
C PHE A 236 -9.63 13.24 9.09
N ASP A 237 -10.73 13.86 9.46
CA ASP A 237 -12.03 13.69 8.83
C ASP A 237 -12.52 15.06 8.33
N ASN A 238 -12.57 15.23 7.01
CA ASN A 238 -13.15 16.39 6.35
C ASN A 238 -14.39 16.01 5.53
N SER A 239 -15.09 14.94 5.88
CA SER A 239 -16.36 14.56 5.26
C SER A 239 -17.36 15.73 5.28
N ASN A 240 -17.29 16.55 6.31
CA ASN A 240 -17.95 17.86 6.37
C ASN A 240 -16.88 18.96 6.36
N ILE A 241 -16.57 19.48 5.16
CA ILE A 241 -15.52 20.51 4.96
C ILE A 241 -15.85 21.86 5.56
N TYR A 242 -17.10 22.11 5.92
CA TYR A 242 -17.56 23.37 6.50
C TYR A 242 -17.28 23.47 7.99
N ASN A 243 -17.26 22.34 8.71
CA ASN A 243 -17.25 22.27 10.15
C ASN A 243 -15.86 22.00 10.71
N THR A 244 -15.67 22.43 11.95
CA THR A 244 -14.54 22.05 12.80
C THR A 244 -14.83 20.75 13.52
N ASN A 245 -13.75 20.04 13.92
CA ASN A 245 -13.82 18.85 14.75
C ASN A 245 -12.53 18.74 15.59
N LEU A 246 -12.32 17.62 16.27
CA LEU A 246 -11.14 17.41 17.12
C LEU A 246 -9.79 17.61 16.40
N ARG A 247 -9.75 17.33 15.09
CA ARG A 247 -8.52 17.43 14.30
C ARG A 247 -8.50 18.66 13.40
N ILE A 248 -9.65 19.17 12.99
CA ILE A 248 -9.80 20.41 12.19
C ILE A 248 -10.23 21.52 13.13
N TYR A 249 -9.26 22.33 13.60
CA TYR A 249 -9.57 23.42 14.55
C TYR A 249 -10.16 24.65 13.91
N ARG A 250 -10.00 24.81 12.57
CA ARG A 250 -10.54 25.94 11.82
C ARG A 250 -10.88 25.52 10.39
N SER A 251 -12.04 25.93 9.90
CA SER A 251 -12.43 25.85 8.51
C SER A 251 -12.79 27.26 8.00
N THR A 252 -12.32 27.62 6.82
CA THR A 252 -12.61 28.93 6.20
C THR A 252 -12.86 28.74 4.72
N LEU A 253 -13.79 29.52 4.17
CA LEU A 253 -14.03 29.57 2.74
C LEU A 253 -13.22 30.70 2.11
N ASN A 254 -12.38 30.34 1.14
CA ASN A 254 -11.77 31.25 0.17
C ASN A 254 -12.30 30.84 -1.23
N ASN A 255 -11.43 30.65 -2.22
CA ASN A 255 -11.83 30.02 -3.48
C ASN A 255 -12.27 28.57 -3.30
N LEU A 256 -11.65 27.88 -2.31
CA LEU A 256 -12.01 26.54 -1.82
C LEU A 256 -12.12 26.57 -0.30
N TYR A 257 -12.69 25.53 0.30
CA TYR A 257 -12.59 25.34 1.75
C TYR A 257 -11.15 25.05 2.16
N HIS A 258 -10.70 25.73 3.20
CA HIS A 258 -9.42 25.57 3.84
C HIS A 258 -9.62 24.94 5.23
N ASN A 259 -9.18 23.71 5.41
CA ASN A 259 -9.25 23.00 6.68
C ASN A 259 -7.87 22.99 7.36
N PHE A 260 -7.78 23.58 8.54
CA PHE A 260 -6.54 23.68 9.29
C PHE A 260 -6.51 22.60 10.38
N LEU A 261 -5.54 21.68 10.28
CA LEU A 261 -5.36 20.61 11.26
C LEU A 261 -4.64 21.11 12.51
N THR A 262 -4.99 20.55 13.66
CA THR A 262 -4.19 20.70 14.88
C THR A 262 -2.76 20.22 14.64
N THR A 263 -1.78 20.94 15.22
CA THR A 263 -0.36 20.62 15.02
C THR A 263 -0.02 19.22 15.53
N ASP A 264 0.50 18.38 14.66
CA ASP A 264 1.03 17.07 15.01
C ASP A 264 2.39 17.19 15.68
N LYS A 265 2.68 16.24 16.57
CA LYS A 265 3.95 16.17 17.27
C LYS A 265 4.69 14.89 16.87
N GLU A 266 6.01 14.98 16.77
CA GLU A 266 6.87 13.82 16.62
C GLU A 266 6.62 12.82 17.75
N ARG A 267 6.55 11.51 17.41
CA ARG A 267 6.27 10.42 18.35
C ARG A 267 7.41 9.42 18.52
N THR A 268 8.60 9.74 18.03
CA THR A 268 9.77 8.83 18.04
C THR A 268 10.17 8.42 19.46
N LYS A 269 10.05 9.34 20.43
CA LYS A 269 10.40 9.13 21.87
C LYS A 269 9.19 9.07 22.79
N LYS A 270 7.98 8.92 22.26
CA LYS A 270 6.77 8.82 23.06
C LYS A 270 6.49 7.36 23.42
N ILE A 271 5.77 7.16 24.52
CA ILE A 271 5.18 5.86 24.85
C ILE A 271 4.06 5.53 23.86
N TYR A 272 3.74 4.25 23.74
CA TYR A 272 2.63 3.82 22.91
C TYR A 272 1.31 4.37 23.46
N GLU A 273 0.51 4.88 22.56
CA GLU A 273 -0.86 5.33 22.81
C GLU A 273 -1.75 4.75 21.71
N TYR A 274 -2.76 3.99 22.12
CA TYR A 274 -3.71 3.42 21.18
C TYR A 274 -4.62 4.51 20.63
N ASN A 275 -4.61 4.67 19.34
CA ASN A 275 -5.46 5.60 18.61
C ASN A 275 -6.01 4.89 17.36
N PRO A 276 -7.28 4.44 17.41
CA PRO A 276 -7.87 3.65 16.33
C PRO A 276 -7.71 4.34 14.98
N ASP A 277 -7.27 3.58 14.00
CA ASP A 277 -7.06 4.06 12.64
C ASP A 277 -7.56 3.02 11.62
N ILE A 278 -7.39 3.27 10.33
CA ILE A 278 -7.74 2.35 9.25
C ILE A 278 -6.49 1.87 8.50
N ASN A 279 -5.39 1.69 9.23
CA ASN A 279 -4.13 1.12 8.74
C ASN A 279 -3.52 1.88 7.54
N GLY A 280 -3.68 3.21 7.53
CA GLY A 280 -3.13 4.08 6.50
C GLY A 280 -4.01 4.22 5.25
N GLU A 281 -5.16 3.59 5.22
CA GLU A 281 -6.16 3.72 4.15
C GLU A 281 -6.87 5.09 4.20
N PHE A 282 -7.69 5.36 3.20
CA PHE A 282 -8.61 6.49 3.20
C PHE A 282 -9.96 6.09 2.61
N VAL A 283 -11.00 6.80 3.01
CA VAL A 283 -12.37 6.59 2.52
C VAL A 283 -12.95 7.93 2.09
N VAL A 284 -13.34 8.03 0.82
CA VAL A 284 -14.11 9.17 0.33
C VAL A 284 -15.57 8.93 0.69
N ALA A 285 -16.13 9.79 1.52
CA ALA A 285 -17.49 9.66 2.00
C ALA A 285 -18.17 11.04 2.13
N LEU A 286 -19.42 11.10 1.74
CA LEU A 286 -20.34 12.19 2.12
C LEU A 286 -21.21 11.74 3.30
N ASN A 287 -21.40 12.67 4.21
CA ASN A 287 -22.44 12.57 5.22
C ASN A 287 -23.76 12.98 4.56
N ASN A 288 -24.45 12.18 3.85
CA ASN A 288 -25.83 12.30 3.37
C ASN A 288 -25.97 11.74 1.96
N ASN A 289 -26.96 11.04 1.68
CA ASN A 289 -27.57 10.44 0.48
C ASN A 289 -27.11 10.92 -0.94
N SER A 290 -26.00 11.61 -1.07
CA SER A 290 -25.46 12.15 -2.32
C SER A 290 -24.44 11.19 -2.97
N ASP A 291 -24.28 11.29 -4.28
CA ASP A 291 -23.30 10.48 -5.00
C ASP A 291 -21.86 10.99 -4.73
N SER A 292 -21.14 10.30 -3.87
CA SER A 292 -19.74 10.64 -3.50
C SER A 292 -18.78 10.72 -4.70
N LYS A 293 -19.14 10.20 -5.86
CA LYS A 293 -18.31 10.28 -7.06
C LYS A 293 -18.30 11.69 -7.66
N ILE A 294 -19.42 12.40 -7.59
CA ILE A 294 -19.61 13.68 -8.30
C ILE A 294 -19.94 14.87 -7.40
N GLU A 295 -20.43 14.63 -6.17
CA GLU A 295 -20.88 15.71 -5.28
C GLU A 295 -19.91 16.02 -4.14
N ASN A 296 -18.90 15.18 -3.89
CA ASN A 296 -17.84 15.45 -2.93
C ASN A 296 -16.90 16.53 -3.45
N ASP A 297 -16.76 17.62 -2.70
CA ASP A 297 -15.85 18.69 -3.04
C ASP A 297 -14.42 18.43 -2.53
N TYR A 298 -13.49 19.23 -2.98
CA TYR A 298 -12.12 19.26 -2.53
C TYR A 298 -11.90 20.41 -1.56
N ALA A 299 -11.18 20.13 -0.46
CA ALA A 299 -10.67 21.14 0.44
C ALA A 299 -9.15 21.19 0.40
N ARG A 300 -8.57 22.36 0.64
CA ARG A 300 -7.16 22.51 0.93
C ARG A 300 -6.92 22.26 2.41
N VAL A 301 -6.28 21.15 2.71
CA VAL A 301 -5.98 20.72 4.09
C VAL A 301 -4.57 21.14 4.46
N PHE A 302 -4.42 21.83 5.59
CA PHE A 302 -3.16 22.39 6.09
C PHE A 302 -2.62 21.51 7.21
N PHE A 303 -1.41 21.00 7.02
CA PHE A 303 -0.67 20.12 7.92
C PHE A 303 0.50 20.85 8.56
N ASN A 304 0.71 20.62 9.85
CA ASN A 304 1.83 21.15 10.61
C ASN A 304 2.43 20.04 11.47
N LEU A 305 3.73 19.80 11.33
CA LEU A 305 4.46 18.85 12.15
C LEU A 305 5.51 19.57 12.99
N LYS A 306 5.39 19.47 14.32
CA LYS A 306 6.41 19.91 15.27
C LYS A 306 7.33 18.75 15.61
N THR A 307 8.63 18.92 15.36
CA THR A 307 9.67 17.92 15.68
C THR A 307 10.46 18.31 16.91
N ASP A 308 11.06 17.33 17.60
CA ASP A 308 11.88 17.55 18.80
C ASP A 308 13.16 18.35 18.47
N ALA A 309 13.72 18.14 17.27
CA ALA A 309 14.90 18.86 16.82
C ALA A 309 14.80 19.19 15.31
N PHE A 310 15.21 20.41 14.97
CA PHE A 310 15.37 20.82 13.58
C PHE A 310 16.66 20.23 13.00
N ASP A 311 16.56 19.78 11.76
CA ASP A 311 17.68 19.31 10.96
C ASP A 311 17.49 19.80 9.51
N SER A 312 18.36 20.70 9.07
CA SER A 312 18.29 21.32 7.74
C SER A 312 18.52 20.34 6.57
N GLY A 313 19.02 19.15 6.86
CA GLY A 313 19.20 18.07 5.90
C GLY A 313 17.94 17.25 5.65
N ARG A 314 16.92 17.34 6.51
CA ARG A 314 15.67 16.58 6.36
C ARG A 314 14.77 17.18 5.28
N ILE A 315 14.25 16.28 4.43
CA ILE A 315 13.20 16.59 3.45
C ILE A 315 11.98 15.78 3.88
N VAL A 316 10.93 16.48 4.29
CA VAL A 316 9.76 15.87 4.94
C VAL A 316 8.60 15.75 3.96
N TYR A 317 7.89 14.61 4.02
CA TYR A 317 6.78 14.27 3.16
C TYR A 317 5.60 13.73 3.96
N LEU A 318 4.40 13.98 3.47
CA LEU A 318 3.18 13.33 3.92
C LEU A 318 2.98 12.04 3.12
N ILE A 319 2.71 10.93 3.81
CA ILE A 319 2.48 9.63 3.19
C ILE A 319 1.22 8.97 3.73
N GLY A 320 0.55 8.20 2.89
CA GLY A 320 -0.63 7.40 3.19
C GLY A 320 -1.04 6.60 1.96
N ARG A 321 -2.17 5.91 2.02
CA ARG A 321 -2.67 5.16 0.86
C ARG A 321 -2.97 6.06 -0.35
N PHE A 322 -3.30 7.32 -0.13
CA PHE A 322 -3.58 8.30 -1.18
C PHE A 322 -2.40 8.55 -2.13
N ASN A 323 -1.17 8.24 -1.72
CA ASN A 323 0.04 8.25 -2.55
C ASN A 323 0.82 6.92 -2.51
N ASP A 324 0.14 5.80 -2.21
CA ASP A 324 0.71 4.44 -2.10
C ASP A 324 1.90 4.34 -1.12
N PHE A 325 1.90 5.17 -0.06
CA PHE A 325 2.97 5.30 0.94
C PHE A 325 4.34 5.70 0.35
N MET A 326 4.35 6.25 -0.87
CA MET A 326 5.57 6.64 -1.55
C MET A 326 5.96 8.07 -1.22
N ILE A 327 7.25 8.35 -1.35
CA ILE A 327 7.77 9.71 -1.37
C ILE A 327 7.30 10.38 -2.67
N ASP A 328 6.61 11.51 -2.54
CA ASP A 328 6.01 12.25 -3.64
C ASP A 328 6.21 13.74 -3.43
N GLU A 329 6.85 14.43 -4.37
CA GLU A 329 7.11 15.87 -4.30
C GLU A 329 5.81 16.69 -4.23
N ASN A 330 4.67 16.13 -4.69
CA ASN A 330 3.36 16.77 -4.54
C ASN A 330 2.87 16.82 -3.08
N TYR A 331 3.50 16.06 -2.17
CA TYR A 331 3.16 15.98 -0.74
C TYR A 331 4.33 16.36 0.17
N LYS A 332 5.26 17.18 -0.34
CA LYS A 332 6.41 17.70 0.40
C LYS A 332 6.01 18.83 1.35
N LEU A 333 6.60 18.82 2.55
CA LEU A 333 6.46 19.88 3.54
C LEU A 333 7.70 20.76 3.57
N SER A 334 7.52 22.04 3.89
CA SER A 334 8.60 23.02 4.04
C SER A 334 8.75 23.43 5.50
N TYR A 335 9.98 23.64 5.95
CA TYR A 335 10.21 24.09 7.32
C TYR A 335 9.92 25.59 7.45
N ASN A 336 9.08 25.92 8.43
CA ASN A 336 8.71 27.29 8.78
C ASN A 336 9.52 27.73 10.02
N GLN A 337 10.40 28.70 9.83
CA GLN A 337 11.28 29.21 10.88
C GLN A 337 10.51 29.92 12.01
N SER A 338 9.38 30.58 11.68
CA SER A 338 8.60 31.36 12.64
C SER A 338 7.84 30.46 13.62
N THR A 339 7.23 29.38 13.12
CA THR A 339 6.44 28.43 13.92
C THR A 339 7.29 27.27 14.44
N LYS A 340 8.49 27.05 13.87
CA LYS A 340 9.37 25.90 14.12
C LYS A 340 8.66 24.55 13.82
N THR A 341 7.91 24.53 12.71
CA THR A 341 7.17 23.35 12.24
C THR A 341 7.51 23.07 10.78
N TYR A 342 7.28 21.82 10.33
CA TYR A 342 7.20 21.49 8.92
C TYR A 342 5.75 21.65 8.47
N ASP A 343 5.53 22.54 7.50
CA ASP A 343 4.19 22.95 7.07
C ASP A 343 3.96 22.53 5.61
N GLY A 344 2.75 22.08 5.30
CA GLY A 344 2.32 21.73 3.95
C GLY A 344 0.81 21.90 3.80
N SER A 345 0.36 22.16 2.58
CA SER A 345 -1.07 22.21 2.27
C SER A 345 -1.37 21.48 0.97
N PHE A 346 -2.35 20.58 0.99
CA PHE A 346 -2.64 19.69 -0.11
C PHE A 346 -4.15 19.60 -0.33
N LEU A 347 -4.56 19.31 -1.57
CA LEU A 347 -5.97 19.09 -1.91
C LEU A 347 -6.37 17.65 -1.57
N PHE A 348 -7.44 17.53 -0.78
CA PHE A 348 -8.09 16.26 -0.45
C PHE A 348 -9.59 16.36 -0.71
N LYS A 349 -10.17 15.33 -1.32
CA LYS A 349 -11.61 15.18 -1.47
C LYS A 349 -12.24 14.94 -0.11
N GLN A 350 -13.51 15.32 0.09
CA GLN A 350 -14.23 15.02 1.34
C GLN A 350 -14.14 13.55 1.72
N GLY A 351 -13.73 13.26 2.97
CA GLY A 351 -13.53 11.91 3.45
C GLY A 351 -12.75 11.80 4.75
N PHE A 352 -12.44 10.56 5.11
CA PHE A 352 -11.60 10.19 6.24
C PHE A 352 -10.25 9.68 5.72
N TYR A 353 -9.15 10.20 6.24
CA TYR A 353 -7.81 9.91 5.77
C TYR A 353 -6.86 9.58 6.91
N ASN A 354 -6.14 8.48 6.75
CA ASN A 354 -4.96 8.18 7.57
C ASN A 354 -3.69 8.67 6.89
N TYR A 355 -2.74 9.14 7.69
CA TYR A 355 -1.45 9.63 7.18
C TYR A 355 -0.33 9.48 8.20
N LYS A 356 0.90 9.52 7.70
CA LYS A 356 2.15 9.59 8.49
C LYS A 356 3.09 10.61 7.87
N TYR A 357 4.06 11.05 8.66
CA TYR A 357 5.18 11.84 8.14
C TYR A 357 6.39 10.96 7.96
N ALA A 358 6.99 11.04 6.78
CA ALA A 358 8.25 10.41 6.44
C ALA A 358 9.29 11.47 6.09
N PHE A 359 10.55 11.15 6.21
CA PHE A 359 11.62 12.00 5.73
C PHE A 359 12.75 11.21 5.10
N THR A 360 13.42 11.86 4.15
CA THR A 360 14.73 11.47 3.65
C THR A 360 15.74 12.51 4.12
N HIS A 361 17.01 12.19 4.04
CA HIS A 361 18.08 13.16 4.31
C HIS A 361 18.82 13.48 3.01
N LYS A 362 19.21 14.75 2.84
CA LYS A 362 19.94 15.21 1.64
C LYS A 362 21.20 14.38 1.34
N SER A 363 21.84 13.86 2.38
CA SER A 363 23.02 12.99 2.26
C SER A 363 22.67 11.54 1.82
N ASN A 364 21.40 11.12 1.96
CA ASN A 364 20.95 9.79 1.58
C ASN A 364 19.45 9.79 1.27
N LEU A 365 19.11 10.14 0.04
CA LEU A 365 17.73 10.23 -0.42
C LEU A 365 17.01 8.86 -0.52
N ASN A 366 17.77 7.77 -0.59
CA ASN A 366 17.22 6.43 -0.72
C ASN A 366 16.77 5.83 0.62
N GLN A 367 17.15 6.43 1.76
CA GLN A 367 16.77 5.96 3.07
C GLN A 367 15.56 6.75 3.61
N ILE A 368 14.41 6.10 3.62
CA ILE A 368 13.18 6.66 4.21
C ILE A 368 13.20 6.39 5.72
N LYS A 369 12.95 7.43 6.51
CA LYS A 369 12.77 7.38 7.96
C LYS A 369 11.44 8.01 8.35
N TYR A 370 11.02 7.77 9.58
CA TYR A 370 9.72 8.18 10.07
C TYR A 370 9.81 8.92 11.41
N PHE A 371 8.83 9.77 11.71
CA PHE A 371 8.72 10.53 12.96
C PHE A 371 7.88 9.81 14.02
N TYR A 372 7.96 8.46 14.07
CA TYR A 372 7.25 7.65 15.05
C TYR A 372 8.13 6.51 15.61
N GLY A 373 7.79 6.05 16.83
CA GLY A 373 8.42 4.87 17.44
C GLY A 373 7.85 3.55 16.86
N ASN A 374 8.40 2.44 17.33
CA ASN A 374 7.95 1.10 17.00
C ASN A 374 7.40 0.40 18.25
N PHE A 375 6.18 -0.12 18.16
CA PHE A 375 5.48 -0.77 19.26
C PHE A 375 4.78 -2.04 18.77
N TRP A 376 5.02 -3.14 19.44
CA TRP A 376 4.38 -4.41 19.07
C TRP A 376 2.84 -4.38 19.23
N GLN A 377 2.35 -3.47 20.09
CA GLN A 377 0.92 -3.27 20.35
C GLN A 377 0.17 -2.63 19.19
N THR A 378 0.87 -1.95 18.27
CA THR A 378 0.26 -1.25 17.12
C THR A 378 -0.65 -2.19 16.35
N GLU A 379 -1.87 -1.74 16.07
CA GLU A 379 -2.74 -2.48 15.17
C GLU A 379 -2.18 -2.47 13.74
N ASN A 380 -2.11 -3.64 13.14
CA ASN A 380 -1.70 -3.80 11.75
C ASN A 380 -2.52 -4.91 11.09
N SER A 381 -2.78 -4.78 9.80
CA SER A 381 -3.32 -5.86 8.97
C SER A 381 -2.17 -6.56 8.22
N TYR A 382 -2.22 -7.88 8.17
CA TYR A 382 -1.26 -8.72 7.45
C TYR A 382 -1.98 -9.58 6.43
N ARG A 383 -1.63 -9.36 5.16
CA ARG A 383 -2.08 -10.20 4.05
C ARG A 383 -0.98 -11.16 3.65
N VAL A 384 -1.36 -12.42 3.47
CA VAL A 384 -0.49 -13.49 3.00
C VAL A 384 -0.93 -13.93 1.62
N LEU A 385 0.01 -14.02 0.69
CA LEU A 385 -0.18 -14.56 -0.65
C LEU A 385 0.77 -15.74 -0.85
N LEU A 386 0.23 -16.90 -1.25
CA LEU A 386 1.04 -18.09 -1.57
C LEU A 386 1.14 -18.24 -3.08
N TYR A 387 2.37 -18.11 -3.57
CA TYR A 387 2.69 -18.26 -4.99
C TYR A 387 3.27 -19.64 -5.26
N GLN A 388 2.83 -20.26 -6.35
CA GLN A 388 3.36 -21.52 -6.86
C GLN A 388 3.75 -21.39 -8.33
N LYS A 389 4.90 -21.96 -8.67
CA LYS A 389 5.30 -22.18 -10.06
C LYS A 389 5.77 -23.64 -10.20
N LYS A 390 5.02 -24.45 -10.96
CA LYS A 390 5.42 -25.81 -11.33
C LYS A 390 6.52 -25.77 -12.41
N ILE A 391 7.20 -26.89 -12.62
CA ILE A 391 8.37 -26.96 -13.52
C ILE A 391 8.06 -26.49 -14.96
N ASN A 392 6.85 -26.79 -15.43
CA ASN A 392 6.39 -26.43 -16.78
C ASN A 392 5.61 -25.10 -16.84
N ASP A 393 5.39 -24.45 -15.70
CA ASP A 393 4.68 -23.16 -15.68
C ASP A 393 5.62 -22.04 -16.13
N LYS A 394 5.11 -21.11 -16.94
CA LYS A 394 5.84 -19.90 -17.36
C LYS A 394 5.85 -18.82 -16.29
N TYR A 395 4.90 -18.85 -15.31
CA TYR A 395 4.66 -17.80 -14.33
C TYR A 395 4.34 -18.37 -12.94
N TYR A 396 4.29 -17.49 -11.93
CA TYR A 396 3.85 -17.82 -10.58
C TYR A 396 2.36 -17.57 -10.43
N LYS A 397 1.58 -18.58 -10.07
CA LYS A 397 0.16 -18.51 -9.73
C LYS A 397 0.00 -18.14 -8.26
N ILE A 398 -0.98 -17.34 -7.90
CA ILE A 398 -1.40 -17.16 -6.50
C ILE A 398 -2.48 -18.19 -6.22
N ILE A 399 -2.14 -19.20 -5.42
CA ILE A 399 -2.96 -20.37 -5.13
C ILE A 399 -3.64 -20.31 -3.76
N GLY A 400 -3.39 -19.27 -2.98
CA GLY A 400 -4.04 -19.04 -1.69
C GLY A 400 -3.78 -17.64 -1.19
N SER A 401 -4.76 -17.07 -0.49
CA SER A 401 -4.69 -15.78 0.17
C SER A 401 -5.35 -15.85 1.54
N SER A 402 -4.81 -15.11 2.50
CA SER A 402 -5.43 -14.94 3.83
C SER A 402 -5.07 -13.57 4.39
N GLU A 403 -5.89 -13.04 5.26
CA GLU A 403 -5.66 -11.76 5.96
C GLU A 403 -6.02 -11.89 7.43
N LEU A 404 -5.25 -11.23 8.29
CA LEU A 404 -5.51 -11.16 9.72
C LEU A 404 -5.07 -9.79 10.27
N SER A 405 -5.91 -9.15 11.10
CA SER A 405 -5.55 -7.98 11.89
C SER A 405 -4.92 -8.37 13.22
N SER A 406 -3.96 -7.55 13.66
CA SER A 406 -3.32 -7.71 14.97
C SER A 406 -4.09 -7.07 16.15
N ILE A 407 -5.32 -6.61 15.94
CA ILE A 407 -6.14 -5.91 16.95
C ILE A 407 -6.30 -6.70 18.28
N ASN A 408 -6.21 -8.02 18.21
CA ASN A 408 -6.37 -8.91 19.38
C ASN A 408 -5.10 -9.75 19.64
N ILE A 409 -3.91 -9.16 19.47
CA ILE A 409 -2.67 -9.88 19.81
C ILE A 409 -2.73 -10.29 21.28
N LYS A 410 -2.67 -11.61 21.52
CA LYS A 410 -2.48 -12.16 22.86
C LYS A 410 -0.98 -12.18 23.19
N ASN A 411 -0.66 -11.79 24.41
CA ASN A 411 0.70 -11.88 25.00
C ASN A 411 1.21 -13.31 25.05
#